data_de0132a90c192a6bd3aa6a378926f269
#
_entry.id   de0132a90c192a6bd3aa6a378926f269
#
_cell.length_a   1.000
_cell.length_b   1.000
_cell.length_c   1.000
_cell.angle_alpha   90.00
_cell.angle_beta   90.00
_cell.angle_gamma   90.00
#
_symmetry.space_group_name_H-M   'P 1'
#
loop_
_entity.id
_entity.type
_entity.pdbx_description
1 polymer ?
#
loop_
_entity_poly.entity_id
_entity_poly.type
_entity_poly.pdbx_seq_one_letter_code
_entity_poly.pdbx_strand_id
1 'polypeptide(L)'
;MKRTLITYLLCIATVLPTLSQAVISHPWSGKKVAYFGDSITDPRTKGAKKKYWGFLQDWLQITPLVYGVSGRQWNDIPRQANKLREEHGDDFDAILIFMGTNDYNNAVPIGEWYEEKLERVEYGHRYTKRMEDRMRRYPVMTNDTYRGRINIAMDSLKRMFPTKQIILLTPIHRGGFYANDTNWQCTEDYLNRCGEYLDAYVESVKEAGEVWAVPVIDLGALSGLFPMVDTHKQYFTNKDTDALHPNDAGHERMARTLMYQLIAHPCTF
;
A
#
# COMPACT_ATOMS: atom_id res chain seq x y z
N MET A 1 42.52 -7.43 76.51
CA MET A 1 41.30 -7.95 75.84
C MET A 1 40.94 -7.06 74.66
N LYS A 2 41.28 -7.46 73.44
CA LYS A 2 40.91 -6.72 72.21
C LYS A 2 39.60 -7.30 71.70
N ARG A 3 38.54 -6.43 71.59
CA ARG A 3 37.25 -6.81 71.01
C ARG A 3 37.32 -6.49 69.50
N THR A 4 37.24 -7.54 68.67
CA THR A 4 37.14 -7.44 67.22
C THR A 4 35.66 -7.24 66.83
N LEU A 5 35.37 -6.10 66.24
CA LEU A 5 34.03 -5.80 65.68
C LEU A 5 33.96 -6.38 64.28
N ILE A 6 33.08 -7.35 64.06
CA ILE A 6 32.79 -7.91 62.71
C ILE A 6 31.59 -7.17 62.15
N THR A 7 31.85 -6.35 61.10
CA THR A 7 30.83 -5.64 60.38
C THR A 7 30.29 -6.55 59.26
N TYR A 8 29.04 -6.98 59.35
CA TYR A 8 28.34 -7.68 58.28
C TYR A 8 27.86 -6.67 57.25
N LEU A 9 28.42 -6.76 56.05
CA LEU A 9 27.95 -5.98 54.88
C LEU A 9 26.75 -6.77 54.24
N LEU A 10 25.54 -6.24 54.43
CA LEU A 10 24.33 -6.83 53.82
C LEU A 10 24.22 -6.32 52.38
N CYS A 11 24.61 -7.14 51.39
CA CYS A 11 24.33 -6.83 49.96
C CYS A 11 22.87 -7.06 49.66
N ILE A 12 22.09 -6.00 49.58
CA ILE A 12 20.70 -6.02 49.07
C ILE A 12 20.80 -6.02 47.53
N ALA A 13 20.65 -7.20 46.93
CA ALA A 13 20.47 -7.28 45.48
C ALA A 13 19.06 -6.80 45.13
N THR A 14 18.94 -5.59 44.61
CA THR A 14 17.68 -5.12 44.03
C THR A 14 17.44 -5.84 42.70
N VAL A 15 16.57 -6.82 42.70
CA VAL A 15 16.02 -7.40 41.48
C VAL A 15 15.05 -6.38 40.89
N LEU A 16 15.51 -5.63 39.90
CA LEU A 16 14.61 -4.80 39.07
C LEU A 16 13.71 -5.76 38.29
N PRO A 17 12.38 -5.63 38.37
CA PRO A 17 11.51 -6.40 37.50
C PRO A 17 11.80 -5.99 36.06
N THR A 18 12.35 -6.88 35.26
CA THR A 18 12.35 -6.76 33.82
C THR A 18 10.88 -6.81 33.39
N LEU A 19 10.32 -5.67 33.04
CA LEU A 19 9.04 -5.61 32.35
C LEU A 19 9.23 -6.38 31.02
N SER A 20 8.89 -7.66 31.05
CA SER A 20 8.72 -8.45 29.82
C SER A 20 7.63 -7.75 29.01
N GLN A 21 8.01 -6.99 27.99
CA GLN A 21 7.06 -6.54 27.00
C GLN A 21 6.40 -7.78 26.42
N ALA A 22 5.08 -7.91 26.59
CA ALA A 22 4.34 -8.97 25.95
C ALA A 22 4.49 -8.82 24.44
N VAL A 23 5.32 -9.66 23.82
CA VAL A 23 5.47 -9.71 22.37
C VAL A 23 4.23 -10.43 21.85
N ILE A 24 3.32 -9.70 21.24
CA ILE A 24 2.19 -10.30 20.54
C ILE A 24 2.77 -10.98 19.31
N SER A 25 2.69 -12.32 19.28
CA SER A 25 3.07 -13.09 18.09
C SER A 25 2.10 -12.78 16.96
N HIS A 26 2.62 -12.39 15.80
CA HIS A 26 1.83 -12.13 14.60
C HIS A 26 2.56 -12.71 13.37
N PRO A 27 1.83 -13.02 12.28
CA PRO A 27 2.40 -13.75 11.13
C PRO A 27 3.42 -12.92 10.31
N TRP A 28 3.49 -11.61 10.49
CA TRP A 28 4.36 -10.71 9.72
C TRP A 28 5.80 -10.65 10.22
N SER A 29 6.10 -11.15 11.43
CA SER A 29 7.45 -11.11 12.00
C SER A 29 8.44 -11.92 11.15
N GLY A 30 9.56 -11.27 10.78
CA GLY A 30 10.61 -11.86 9.95
C GLY A 30 10.27 -11.94 8.44
N LYS A 31 9.10 -11.47 8.01
CA LYS A 31 8.69 -11.52 6.60
C LYS A 31 9.39 -10.47 5.74
N LYS A 32 9.72 -10.85 4.51
CA LYS A 32 10.22 -9.94 3.46
C LYS A 32 9.03 -9.40 2.67
N VAL A 33 8.83 -8.09 2.70
CA VAL A 33 7.66 -7.45 2.08
C VAL A 33 8.11 -6.43 1.05
N ALA A 34 7.67 -6.62 -0.18
CA ALA A 34 7.90 -5.67 -1.27
C ALA A 34 6.89 -4.52 -1.19
N TYR A 35 7.39 -3.28 -1.32
CA TYR A 35 6.58 -2.07 -1.33
C TYR A 35 6.65 -1.42 -2.71
N PHE A 36 5.57 -1.53 -3.46
CA PHE A 36 5.40 -0.89 -4.76
C PHE A 36 4.64 0.43 -4.57
N GLY A 37 5.02 1.44 -5.34
CA GLY A 37 4.38 2.73 -5.20
C GLY A 37 5.08 3.85 -5.95
N ASP A 38 4.68 5.05 -5.59
CA ASP A 38 5.16 6.31 -6.14
C ASP A 38 6.08 7.09 -5.17
N SER A 39 6.01 8.42 -5.21
CA SER A 39 6.83 9.32 -4.37
C SER A 39 6.61 9.13 -2.87
N ILE A 40 5.42 8.74 -2.42
CA ILE A 40 5.14 8.54 -1.00
C ILE A 40 5.86 7.28 -0.49
N THR A 41 6.06 6.29 -1.36
CA THR A 41 6.80 5.06 -1.07
C THR A 41 8.31 5.19 -1.34
N ASP A 42 8.72 6.01 -2.31
CA ASP A 42 10.12 6.19 -2.72
C ASP A 42 11.00 6.69 -1.56
N PRO A 43 12.06 5.94 -1.16
CA PRO A 43 12.96 6.35 -0.09
C PRO A 43 13.74 7.64 -0.41
N ARG A 44 13.84 8.02 -1.69
CA ARG A 44 14.58 9.20 -2.14
C ARG A 44 13.76 10.48 -2.07
N THR A 45 12.42 10.39 -1.96
CA THR A 45 11.56 11.57 -1.85
C THR A 45 11.78 12.25 -0.51
N LYS A 46 12.12 13.53 -0.55
CA LYS A 46 12.36 14.38 0.63
C LYS A 46 11.04 14.67 1.37
N GLY A 47 11.17 15.22 2.58
CA GLY A 47 10.02 15.64 3.41
C GLY A 47 9.76 14.73 4.59
N ALA A 48 10.16 13.46 4.53
CA ALA A 48 10.16 12.55 5.68
C ALA A 48 11.50 11.82 5.78
N LYS A 49 12.02 11.72 7.00
CA LYS A 49 13.24 10.95 7.31
C LYS A 49 12.93 9.45 7.38
N LYS A 50 11.71 9.11 7.80
CA LYS A 50 11.25 7.74 7.93
C LYS A 50 9.91 7.57 7.24
N LYS A 51 9.86 6.63 6.29
CA LYS A 51 8.63 6.30 5.54
C LYS A 51 7.79 5.27 6.30
N TYR A 52 6.50 5.12 5.93
CA TYR A 52 5.58 4.19 6.58
C TYR A 52 6.11 2.75 6.65
N TRP A 53 6.77 2.26 5.61
CA TRP A 53 7.39 0.93 5.60
C TRP A 53 8.56 0.80 6.58
N GLY A 54 9.29 1.89 6.88
CA GLY A 54 10.35 1.91 7.88
C GLY A 54 9.80 1.82 9.33
N PHE A 55 8.61 2.39 9.59
CA PHE A 55 7.92 2.17 10.87
C PHE A 55 7.42 0.73 10.99
N LEU A 56 6.87 0.15 9.91
CA LEU A 56 6.46 -1.25 9.90
C LEU A 56 7.63 -2.22 10.09
N GLN A 57 8.80 -1.89 9.55
CA GLN A 57 10.04 -2.64 9.83
C GLN A 57 10.30 -2.73 11.33
N ASP A 58 10.23 -1.61 12.05
CA ASP A 58 10.52 -1.58 13.47
C ASP A 58 9.43 -2.27 14.30
N TRP A 59 8.16 -2.03 13.97
CA TRP A 59 7.03 -2.49 14.78
C TRP A 59 6.63 -3.93 14.52
N LEU A 60 6.71 -4.38 13.27
CA LEU A 60 6.33 -5.73 12.85
C LEU A 60 7.54 -6.61 12.52
N GLN A 61 8.77 -6.11 12.66
CA GLN A 61 9.98 -6.85 12.30
C GLN A 61 9.97 -7.36 10.85
N ILE A 62 9.38 -6.56 9.95
CA ILE A 62 9.34 -6.83 8.50
C ILE A 62 10.67 -6.39 7.89
N THR A 63 11.18 -7.16 6.91
CA THR A 63 12.26 -6.71 6.03
C THR A 63 11.68 -6.04 4.80
N PRO A 64 11.76 -4.71 4.64
CA PRO A 64 11.18 -4.00 3.51
C PRO A 64 12.05 -4.10 2.26
N LEU A 65 11.45 -4.44 1.11
CA LEU A 65 12.03 -4.41 -0.23
C LEU A 65 11.32 -3.30 -1.00
N VAL A 66 11.96 -2.13 -1.17
CA VAL A 66 11.26 -0.92 -1.60
C VAL A 66 11.53 -0.60 -3.06
N TYR A 67 10.48 -0.57 -3.89
CA TYR A 67 10.53 -0.34 -5.33
C TYR A 67 9.80 0.92 -5.80
N GLY A 68 9.16 1.64 -4.88
CA GLY A 68 8.48 2.89 -5.18
C GLY A 68 9.38 3.91 -5.87
N VAL A 69 8.84 4.61 -6.87
CA VAL A 69 9.54 5.65 -7.63
C VAL A 69 8.65 6.87 -7.80
N SER A 70 9.18 8.03 -7.47
CA SER A 70 8.47 9.32 -7.55
C SER A 70 7.83 9.54 -8.93
N GLY A 71 6.58 10.02 -8.94
CA GLY A 71 5.83 10.35 -10.15
C GLY A 71 5.24 9.15 -10.90
N ARG A 72 5.46 7.92 -10.44
CA ARG A 72 4.97 6.72 -11.14
C ARG A 72 3.48 6.49 -10.92
N GLN A 73 2.87 5.76 -11.83
CA GLN A 73 1.46 5.45 -11.98
C GLN A 73 1.26 3.92 -12.03
N TRP A 74 0.03 3.44 -12.06
CA TRP A 74 -0.27 2.00 -12.09
C TRP A 74 0.40 1.24 -13.25
N ASN A 75 0.60 1.88 -14.40
CA ASN A 75 1.31 1.29 -15.53
C ASN A 75 2.79 0.97 -15.27
N ASP A 76 3.35 1.47 -14.15
CA ASP A 76 4.73 1.17 -13.74
C ASP A 76 4.85 -0.07 -12.84
N ILE A 77 3.75 -0.60 -12.31
CA ILE A 77 3.76 -1.76 -11.41
C ILE A 77 4.42 -2.99 -12.04
N PRO A 78 4.17 -3.35 -13.33
CA PRO A 78 4.88 -4.47 -13.95
C PRO A 78 6.41 -4.30 -13.98
N ARG A 79 6.91 -3.06 -14.15
CA ARG A 79 8.36 -2.77 -14.10
C ARG A 79 8.91 -2.96 -12.68
N GLN A 80 8.19 -2.50 -11.65
CA GLN A 80 8.59 -2.70 -10.25
C GLN A 80 8.60 -4.20 -9.89
N ALA A 81 7.62 -4.96 -10.40
CA ALA A 81 7.53 -6.41 -10.23
C ALA A 81 8.69 -7.16 -10.91
N ASN A 82 9.04 -6.78 -12.14
CA ASN A 82 10.19 -7.35 -12.85
C ASN A 82 11.48 -7.13 -12.06
N LYS A 83 11.69 -5.91 -11.55
CA LYS A 83 12.85 -5.59 -10.73
C LYS A 83 12.91 -6.42 -9.43
N LEU A 84 11.80 -6.59 -8.74
CA LEU A 84 11.71 -7.48 -7.58
C LEU A 84 12.12 -8.91 -7.96
N ARG A 85 11.63 -9.41 -9.10
CA ARG A 85 11.95 -10.76 -9.58
C ARG A 85 13.42 -10.92 -9.94
N GLU A 86 14.01 -9.93 -10.58
CA GLU A 86 15.44 -9.92 -10.94
C GLU A 86 16.33 -9.92 -9.69
N GLU A 87 15.97 -9.18 -8.64
CA GLU A 87 16.79 -9.01 -7.44
C GLU A 87 16.58 -10.12 -6.40
N HIS A 88 15.37 -10.66 -6.28
CA HIS A 88 14.98 -11.56 -5.20
C HIS A 88 14.36 -12.88 -5.67
N GLY A 89 14.02 -13.04 -6.94
CA GLY A 89 13.31 -14.23 -7.42
C GLY A 89 11.99 -14.41 -6.69
N ASP A 90 11.87 -15.52 -5.97
CA ASP A 90 10.72 -15.84 -5.10
C ASP A 90 11.05 -15.70 -3.60
N ASP A 91 12.22 -15.13 -3.23
CA ASP A 91 12.65 -14.96 -1.84
C ASP A 91 12.06 -13.71 -1.20
N PHE A 92 10.73 -13.67 -1.15
CA PHE A 92 9.92 -12.69 -0.41
C PHE A 92 8.54 -13.31 -0.08
N ASP A 93 7.77 -12.65 0.80
CA ASP A 93 6.50 -13.20 1.29
C ASP A 93 5.29 -12.45 0.76
N ALA A 94 5.34 -11.12 0.68
CA ALA A 94 4.19 -10.29 0.31
C ALA A 94 4.57 -9.07 -0.54
N ILE A 95 3.56 -8.52 -1.24
CA ILE A 95 3.64 -7.25 -1.98
C ILE A 95 2.53 -6.34 -1.47
N LEU A 96 2.88 -5.12 -1.08
CA LEU A 96 1.96 -4.03 -0.78
C LEU A 96 2.05 -2.99 -1.90
N ILE A 97 0.92 -2.59 -2.48
CA ILE A 97 0.86 -1.65 -3.60
C ILE A 97 0.14 -0.39 -3.15
N PHE A 98 0.84 0.74 -3.14
CA PHE A 98 0.30 2.06 -2.83
C PHE A 98 0.47 2.98 -4.03
N MET A 99 -0.58 3.12 -4.84
CA MET A 99 -0.54 3.79 -6.14
C MET A 99 -1.88 4.44 -6.48
N GLY A 100 -1.88 5.52 -7.28
CA GLY A 100 -3.09 6.10 -7.85
C GLY A 100 -3.13 7.64 -7.83
N THR A 101 -2.46 8.29 -6.89
CA THR A 101 -2.48 9.77 -6.80
C THR A 101 -1.92 10.45 -8.06
N ASN A 102 -0.93 9.84 -8.72
CA ASN A 102 -0.38 10.36 -9.97
C ASN A 102 -1.24 10.02 -11.18
N ASP A 103 -2.00 8.94 -11.16
CA ASP A 103 -2.99 8.64 -12.19
C ASP A 103 -4.11 9.69 -12.18
N TYR A 104 -4.62 10.07 -10.98
CA TYR A 104 -5.56 11.18 -10.83
C TYR A 104 -4.95 12.50 -11.34
N ASN A 105 -3.74 12.85 -10.90
CA ASN A 105 -3.10 14.11 -11.28
C ASN A 105 -2.84 14.22 -12.79
N ASN A 106 -2.53 13.11 -13.45
CA ASN A 106 -2.31 13.04 -14.90
C ASN A 106 -3.61 12.80 -15.70
N ALA A 107 -4.77 12.88 -15.03
CA ALA A 107 -6.08 12.76 -15.65
C ALA A 107 -6.24 11.47 -16.48
N VAL A 108 -5.81 10.35 -15.94
CA VAL A 108 -6.01 9.03 -16.57
C VAL A 108 -7.48 8.66 -16.44
N PRO A 109 -8.22 8.46 -17.53
CA PRO A 109 -9.64 8.12 -17.47
C PRO A 109 -9.85 6.82 -16.68
N ILE A 110 -10.96 6.72 -15.93
CA ILE A 110 -11.24 5.54 -15.09
C ILE A 110 -11.38 4.28 -15.95
N GLY A 111 -12.20 4.30 -16.99
CA GLY A 111 -12.45 3.14 -17.87
C GLY A 111 -13.30 2.07 -17.22
N GLU A 112 -13.42 0.94 -17.91
CA GLU A 112 -14.19 -0.22 -17.47
C GLU A 112 -13.30 -1.36 -17.02
N TRP A 113 -13.81 -2.20 -16.08
CA TRP A 113 -13.12 -3.42 -15.66
C TRP A 113 -13.12 -4.51 -16.70
N TYR A 114 -14.26 -4.65 -17.43
CA TYR A 114 -14.52 -5.73 -18.35
C TYR A 114 -15.13 -5.24 -19.66
N GLU A 115 -14.83 -5.93 -20.74
CA GLU A 115 -15.64 -5.97 -21.95
C GLU A 115 -16.42 -7.28 -21.98
N GLU A 116 -17.62 -7.28 -22.60
CA GLU A 116 -18.46 -8.45 -22.71
C GLU A 116 -18.58 -8.87 -24.18
N LYS A 117 -18.40 -10.18 -24.45
CA LYS A 117 -18.52 -10.78 -25.78
C LYS A 117 -19.45 -11.98 -25.76
N LEU A 118 -20.32 -12.12 -26.78
CA LEU A 118 -21.12 -13.31 -26.95
C LEU A 118 -20.24 -14.41 -27.53
N GLU A 119 -20.18 -15.55 -26.84
CA GLU A 119 -19.41 -16.72 -27.26
C GLU A 119 -20.23 -17.99 -27.22
N ARG A 120 -19.93 -18.87 -28.16
CA ARG A 120 -20.51 -20.20 -28.18
C ARG A 120 -19.68 -21.16 -27.32
N VAL A 121 -20.32 -21.68 -26.26
CA VAL A 121 -19.64 -22.49 -25.24
C VAL A 121 -20.36 -23.84 -25.07
N GLU A 122 -19.57 -24.89 -24.84
CA GLU A 122 -20.11 -26.19 -24.43
C GLU A 122 -20.55 -26.11 -22.95
N TYR A 123 -21.83 -26.44 -22.72
CA TYR A 123 -22.43 -26.44 -21.40
C TYR A 123 -23.28 -27.68 -21.17
N GLY A 124 -23.23 -28.23 -19.98
CA GLY A 124 -24.09 -29.32 -19.55
C GLY A 124 -23.88 -29.64 -18.06
N HIS A 125 -24.98 -29.64 -17.32
CA HIS A 125 -25.01 -30.08 -15.95
C HIS A 125 -26.15 -31.09 -15.77
N ARG A 126 -25.81 -32.32 -15.38
CA ARG A 126 -26.75 -33.45 -15.22
C ARG A 126 -27.46 -33.91 -16.51
N TYR A 127 -27.14 -33.35 -17.68
CA TYR A 127 -27.75 -33.63 -18.98
C TYR A 127 -26.65 -33.79 -20.03
N THR A 128 -27.07 -34.13 -21.23
CA THR A 128 -26.16 -34.16 -22.39
C THR A 128 -25.58 -32.77 -22.63
N LYS A 129 -24.29 -32.71 -22.82
CA LYS A 129 -23.60 -31.47 -23.19
C LYS A 129 -24.17 -30.93 -24.51
N ARG A 130 -24.37 -29.63 -24.57
CA ARG A 130 -24.83 -28.89 -25.72
C ARG A 130 -24.08 -27.58 -25.89
N MET A 131 -24.10 -27.04 -27.08
CA MET A 131 -23.54 -25.74 -27.39
C MET A 131 -24.60 -24.66 -27.12
N GLU A 132 -24.21 -23.64 -26.32
CA GLU A 132 -25.05 -22.49 -26.01
C GLU A 132 -24.29 -21.20 -26.26
N ASP A 133 -25.00 -20.12 -26.63
CA ASP A 133 -24.43 -18.79 -26.76
C ASP A 133 -24.56 -18.08 -25.41
N ARG A 134 -23.43 -17.63 -24.85
CA ARG A 134 -23.35 -16.95 -23.55
C ARG A 134 -22.45 -15.72 -23.57
N MET A 135 -22.84 -14.70 -22.83
CA MET A 135 -21.99 -13.54 -22.59
C MET A 135 -20.79 -13.94 -21.71
N ARG A 136 -19.61 -13.57 -22.16
CA ARG A 136 -18.36 -13.77 -21.42
C ARG A 136 -17.68 -12.42 -21.16
N ARG A 137 -17.19 -12.24 -19.92
CA ARG A 137 -16.41 -11.08 -19.51
C ARG A 137 -14.93 -11.30 -19.75
N TYR A 138 -14.29 -10.30 -20.30
CA TYR A 138 -12.85 -10.21 -20.49
C TYR A 138 -12.32 -8.96 -19.77
N PRO A 139 -11.28 -9.07 -18.93
CA PRO A 139 -10.64 -7.88 -18.36
C PRO A 139 -10.17 -6.93 -19.47
N VAL A 140 -10.47 -5.65 -19.34
CA VAL A 140 -9.95 -4.63 -20.24
C VAL A 140 -8.46 -4.43 -19.95
N MET A 141 -7.60 -4.81 -20.88
CA MET A 141 -6.14 -4.78 -20.73
C MET A 141 -5.56 -3.63 -21.55
N THR A 142 -5.60 -2.39 -21.00
CA THR A 142 -5.06 -1.19 -21.66
C THR A 142 -4.35 -0.28 -20.68
N ASN A 143 -3.33 0.44 -21.16
CA ASN A 143 -2.66 1.48 -20.40
C ASN A 143 -3.36 2.85 -20.49
N ASP A 144 -4.42 2.97 -21.28
CA ASP A 144 -5.11 4.22 -21.54
C ASP A 144 -6.09 4.58 -20.43
N THR A 145 -6.53 3.59 -19.63
CA THR A 145 -7.48 3.79 -18.54
C THR A 145 -6.94 3.25 -17.22
N TYR A 146 -7.41 3.83 -16.12
CA TYR A 146 -6.95 3.49 -14.77
C TYR A 146 -7.24 2.03 -14.41
N ARG A 147 -8.49 1.57 -14.60
CA ARG A 147 -8.89 0.18 -14.38
C ARG A 147 -8.15 -0.79 -15.30
N GLY A 148 -7.92 -0.38 -16.56
CA GLY A 148 -7.12 -1.16 -17.50
C GLY A 148 -5.67 -1.36 -17.05
N ARG A 149 -5.04 -0.31 -16.50
CA ARG A 149 -3.69 -0.37 -15.89
C ARG A 149 -3.65 -1.30 -14.70
N ILE A 150 -4.66 -1.22 -13.81
CA ILE A 150 -4.79 -2.12 -12.67
C ILE A 150 -4.93 -3.57 -13.14
N ASN A 151 -5.77 -3.83 -14.16
CA ASN A 151 -5.92 -5.16 -14.74
C ASN A 151 -4.58 -5.72 -15.25
N ILE A 152 -3.81 -4.94 -16.02
CA ILE A 152 -2.48 -5.34 -16.52
C ILE A 152 -1.55 -5.65 -15.34
N ALA A 153 -1.51 -4.77 -14.34
CA ALA A 153 -0.64 -4.94 -13.18
C ALA A 153 -0.99 -6.21 -12.40
N MET A 154 -2.27 -6.42 -12.10
CA MET A 154 -2.72 -7.55 -11.29
C MET A 154 -2.60 -8.89 -12.02
N ASP A 155 -2.92 -8.95 -13.33
CA ASP A 155 -2.69 -10.16 -14.15
C ASP A 155 -1.20 -10.52 -14.17
N SER A 156 -0.33 -9.53 -14.38
CA SER A 156 1.12 -9.72 -14.36
C SER A 156 1.61 -10.27 -13.01
N LEU A 157 1.17 -9.65 -11.91
CA LEU A 157 1.59 -10.05 -10.57
C LEU A 157 1.12 -11.46 -10.20
N LYS A 158 -0.15 -11.78 -10.47
CA LYS A 158 -0.70 -13.11 -10.17
C LYS A 158 -0.04 -14.22 -11.00
N ARG A 159 0.36 -13.93 -12.24
CA ARG A 159 1.12 -14.89 -13.06
C ARG A 159 2.57 -15.01 -12.60
N MET A 160 3.20 -13.89 -12.25
CA MET A 160 4.60 -13.85 -11.85
C MET A 160 4.83 -14.44 -10.45
N PHE A 161 3.90 -14.19 -9.52
CA PHE A 161 4.01 -14.52 -8.12
C PHE A 161 2.74 -15.22 -7.57
N PRO A 162 2.38 -16.40 -8.09
CA PRO A 162 1.09 -17.05 -7.82
C PRO A 162 0.88 -17.45 -6.35
N THR A 163 1.95 -17.58 -5.57
CA THR A 163 1.91 -18.01 -4.17
C THR A 163 2.12 -16.86 -3.17
N LYS A 164 2.34 -15.63 -3.66
CA LYS A 164 2.65 -14.50 -2.78
C LYS A 164 1.40 -13.73 -2.38
N GLN A 165 1.40 -13.25 -1.13
CA GLN A 165 0.35 -12.34 -0.65
C GLN A 165 0.46 -11.01 -1.39
N ILE A 166 -0.64 -10.53 -1.97
CA ILE A 166 -0.74 -9.19 -2.57
C ILE A 166 -1.80 -8.42 -1.79
N ILE A 167 -1.49 -7.20 -1.39
CA ILE A 167 -2.41 -6.29 -0.69
C ILE A 167 -2.39 -4.93 -1.39
N LEU A 168 -3.57 -4.42 -1.70
CA LEU A 168 -3.73 -3.08 -2.27
C LEU A 168 -3.97 -2.07 -1.16
N LEU A 169 -3.40 -0.88 -1.32
CA LEU A 169 -3.60 0.25 -0.43
C LEU A 169 -4.25 1.38 -1.23
N THR A 170 -5.38 1.91 -0.74
CA THR A 170 -6.00 3.05 -1.41
C THR A 170 -5.12 4.29 -1.30
N PRO A 171 -5.16 5.21 -2.29
CA PRO A 171 -4.59 6.55 -2.14
C PRO A 171 -5.11 7.22 -0.86
N ILE A 172 -4.26 7.97 -0.17
CA ILE A 172 -4.66 8.83 0.93
C ILE A 172 -5.21 10.15 0.40
N HIS A 173 -5.99 10.86 1.23
CA HIS A 173 -6.38 12.24 0.95
C HIS A 173 -5.17 13.13 0.72
N ARG A 174 -5.30 14.08 -0.20
CA ARG A 174 -4.22 14.97 -0.60
C ARG A 174 -4.65 16.43 -0.70
N GLY A 175 -3.79 17.32 -0.24
CA GLY A 175 -3.88 18.75 -0.55
C GLY A 175 -3.12 19.10 -1.82
N GLY A 176 -2.88 20.39 -2.02
CA GLY A 176 -2.12 20.89 -3.15
C GLY A 176 -0.63 20.59 -3.04
N PHE A 177 0.03 20.61 -4.20
CA PHE A 177 1.48 20.47 -4.32
C PHE A 177 2.03 21.47 -5.30
N TYR A 178 3.10 22.18 -4.91
CA TYR A 178 3.81 23.13 -5.74
C TYR A 178 5.31 22.90 -5.58
N ALA A 179 5.94 22.36 -6.60
CA ALA A 179 7.39 22.27 -6.67
C ALA A 179 8.02 23.43 -7.46
N ASN A 180 7.37 23.85 -8.54
CA ASN A 180 7.75 24.95 -9.44
C ASN A 180 6.61 25.21 -10.44
N ASP A 181 6.76 26.20 -11.32
CA ASP A 181 5.73 26.61 -12.29
C ASP A 181 5.31 25.53 -13.30
N THR A 182 6.09 24.48 -13.47
CA THR A 182 5.78 23.35 -14.36
C THR A 182 5.28 22.11 -13.62
N ASN A 183 5.32 22.12 -12.29
CA ASN A 183 4.82 21.03 -11.46
C ASN A 183 4.01 21.56 -10.28
N TRP A 184 2.78 21.89 -10.59
CA TRP A 184 1.77 22.33 -9.65
C TRP A 184 0.52 21.47 -9.78
N GLN A 185 0.02 21.00 -8.63
CA GLN A 185 -1.12 20.09 -8.55
C GLN A 185 -2.17 20.67 -7.61
N CYS A 186 -3.41 20.66 -8.05
CA CYS A 186 -4.55 21.12 -7.25
C CYS A 186 -4.83 20.19 -6.06
N THR A 187 -5.65 20.64 -5.13
CA THR A 187 -6.27 19.84 -4.08
C THR A 187 -7.28 18.86 -4.68
N GLU A 188 -7.60 17.81 -3.94
CA GLU A 188 -8.47 16.70 -4.40
C GLU A 188 -9.94 17.09 -4.64
N ASP A 189 -10.38 18.23 -4.13
CA ASP A 189 -11.72 18.78 -4.34
C ASP A 189 -11.93 19.44 -5.71
N TYR A 190 -10.90 19.46 -6.56
CA TYR A 190 -11.02 19.84 -7.95
C TYR A 190 -11.13 18.61 -8.86
N LEU A 191 -12.03 18.68 -9.84
CA LEU A 191 -12.03 17.73 -10.95
C LEU A 191 -10.68 17.78 -11.68
N ASN A 192 -10.15 16.62 -12.01
CA ASN A 192 -9.00 16.56 -12.90
C ASN A 192 -9.41 16.85 -14.37
N ARG A 193 -8.45 16.82 -15.29
CA ARG A 193 -8.69 17.18 -16.71
C ARG A 193 -9.58 16.18 -17.46
N CYS A 194 -9.83 14.98 -16.95
CA CYS A 194 -10.79 14.04 -17.53
C CYS A 194 -12.15 14.05 -16.81
N GLY A 195 -12.36 15.00 -15.87
CA GLY A 195 -13.64 15.20 -15.21
C GLY A 195 -13.90 14.30 -14.01
N GLU A 196 -12.86 13.76 -13.38
CA GLU A 196 -12.97 12.87 -12.23
C GLU A 196 -12.37 13.50 -10.96
N TYR A 197 -13.00 13.23 -9.81
CA TYR A 197 -12.41 13.47 -8.48
C TYR A 197 -11.49 12.32 -8.06
N LEU A 198 -10.66 12.56 -7.04
CA LEU A 198 -9.78 11.51 -6.48
C LEU A 198 -10.58 10.30 -6.01
N ASP A 199 -11.81 10.50 -5.54
CA ASP A 199 -12.70 9.44 -5.06
C ASP A 199 -12.89 8.30 -6.07
N ALA A 200 -13.01 8.61 -7.37
CA ALA A 200 -13.18 7.60 -8.41
C ALA A 200 -11.96 6.67 -8.53
N TYR A 201 -10.76 7.20 -8.27
CA TYR A 201 -9.52 6.42 -8.23
C TYR A 201 -9.43 5.57 -6.96
N VAL A 202 -9.84 6.11 -5.81
CA VAL A 202 -9.91 5.37 -4.54
C VAL A 202 -10.88 4.21 -4.66
N GLU A 203 -12.10 4.45 -5.15
CA GLU A 203 -13.11 3.41 -5.34
C GLU A 203 -12.64 2.32 -6.33
N SER A 204 -11.96 2.69 -7.41
CA SER A 204 -11.41 1.70 -8.34
C SER A 204 -10.36 0.79 -7.67
N VAL A 205 -9.55 1.28 -6.71
CA VAL A 205 -8.64 0.41 -5.94
C VAL A 205 -9.42 -0.54 -5.02
N LYS A 206 -10.52 -0.08 -4.40
CA LYS A 206 -11.40 -0.93 -3.59
C LYS A 206 -12.04 -2.03 -4.44
N GLU A 207 -12.63 -1.66 -5.57
CA GLU A 207 -13.23 -2.60 -6.53
C GLU A 207 -12.20 -3.62 -7.05
N ALA A 208 -10.94 -3.21 -7.25
CA ALA A 208 -9.86 -4.11 -7.68
C ALA A 208 -9.65 -5.28 -6.72
N GLY A 209 -9.91 -5.10 -5.43
CA GLY A 209 -9.88 -6.16 -4.44
C GLY A 209 -10.86 -7.29 -4.77
N GLU A 210 -12.08 -6.93 -5.15
CA GLU A 210 -13.12 -7.89 -5.55
C GLU A 210 -12.81 -8.53 -6.93
N VAL A 211 -12.42 -7.69 -7.89
CA VAL A 211 -12.09 -8.13 -9.26
C VAL A 211 -10.96 -9.16 -9.27
N TRP A 212 -9.93 -8.94 -8.45
CA TRP A 212 -8.70 -9.74 -8.45
C TRP A 212 -8.54 -10.67 -7.25
N ALA A 213 -9.52 -10.72 -6.35
CA ALA A 213 -9.52 -11.53 -5.12
C ALA A 213 -8.23 -11.29 -4.29
N VAL A 214 -8.02 -10.03 -3.90
CA VAL A 214 -6.91 -9.60 -3.02
C VAL A 214 -7.43 -8.66 -1.93
N PRO A 215 -6.85 -8.69 -0.72
CA PRO A 215 -7.20 -7.73 0.33
C PRO A 215 -6.91 -6.29 -0.08
N VAL A 216 -7.76 -5.38 0.38
CA VAL A 216 -7.56 -3.92 0.25
C VAL A 216 -7.57 -3.28 1.63
N ILE A 217 -6.59 -2.45 1.90
CA ILE A 217 -6.57 -1.59 3.08
C ILE A 217 -6.90 -0.16 2.63
N ASP A 218 -8.02 0.35 3.11
CA ASP A 218 -8.47 1.71 2.80
C ASP A 218 -7.70 2.74 3.64
N LEU A 219 -6.51 3.09 3.19
CA LEU A 219 -5.69 4.13 3.84
C LEU A 219 -6.33 5.52 3.75
N GLY A 220 -7.05 5.81 2.67
CA GLY A 220 -7.78 7.07 2.52
C GLY A 220 -8.69 7.31 3.71
N ALA A 221 -9.57 6.36 4.00
CA ALA A 221 -10.51 6.47 5.12
C ALA A 221 -9.86 6.26 6.50
N LEU A 222 -8.93 5.28 6.62
CA LEU A 222 -8.49 4.80 7.94
C LEU A 222 -7.28 5.55 8.51
N SER A 223 -6.45 6.19 7.67
CA SER A 223 -5.25 6.90 8.16
C SER A 223 -5.57 8.15 8.99
N GLY A 224 -6.76 8.72 8.81
CA GLY A 224 -7.16 9.98 9.43
C GLY A 224 -6.35 11.18 8.92
N LEU A 225 -5.65 11.05 7.78
CA LEU A 225 -4.96 12.15 7.11
C LEU A 225 -5.96 12.87 6.21
N PHE A 226 -6.25 14.14 6.50
CA PHE A 226 -7.22 14.92 5.71
C PHE A 226 -6.75 16.37 5.56
N PRO A 227 -5.83 16.67 4.62
CA PRO A 227 -5.19 17.97 4.47
C PRO A 227 -6.12 19.08 3.95
N MET A 228 -7.38 18.77 3.65
CA MET A 228 -8.42 19.74 3.35
C MET A 228 -8.80 20.58 4.58
N VAL A 229 -8.48 20.09 5.78
CA VAL A 229 -8.57 20.85 7.03
C VAL A 229 -7.19 21.35 7.40
N ASP A 230 -7.02 22.65 7.58
CA ASP A 230 -5.70 23.30 7.78
C ASP A 230 -4.89 22.70 8.94
N THR A 231 -5.54 22.36 10.05
CA THR A 231 -4.86 21.74 11.19
C THR A 231 -4.27 20.36 10.88
N HIS A 232 -4.78 19.66 9.86
CA HIS A 232 -4.26 18.38 9.42
C HIS A 232 -3.04 18.50 8.48
N LYS A 233 -2.80 19.67 7.91
CA LYS A 233 -1.61 19.92 7.09
C LYS A 233 -0.30 19.77 7.89
N GLN A 234 -0.35 19.76 9.22
CA GLN A 234 0.78 19.44 10.09
C GLN A 234 1.39 18.04 9.85
N TYR A 235 0.64 17.12 9.25
CA TYR A 235 1.09 15.76 8.90
C TYR A 235 1.74 15.66 7.51
N PHE A 236 1.88 16.79 6.82
CA PHE A 236 2.43 16.86 5.46
C PHE A 236 3.74 17.65 5.45
N THR A 237 4.51 17.49 4.38
CA THR A 237 5.86 18.03 4.25
C THR A 237 5.90 19.54 4.41
N ASN A 238 4.95 20.24 3.81
CA ASN A 238 4.82 21.69 3.94
C ASN A 238 3.35 22.09 3.76
N LYS A 239 2.79 22.77 4.76
CA LYS A 239 1.37 23.17 4.77
C LYS A 239 0.96 24.08 3.60
N ASP A 240 1.90 24.85 3.05
CA ASP A 240 1.63 25.86 2.03
C ASP A 240 2.00 25.38 0.61
N THR A 241 3.02 24.51 0.49
CA THR A 241 3.55 24.09 -0.82
C THR A 241 3.53 22.58 -1.05
N ASP A 242 3.38 21.77 -0.02
CA ASP A 242 3.37 20.30 -0.16
C ASP A 242 2.47 19.63 0.88
N ALA A 243 1.18 19.69 0.65
CA ALA A 243 0.17 18.95 1.39
C ALA A 243 -0.23 17.63 0.69
N LEU A 244 0.61 17.16 -0.24
CA LEU A 244 0.51 15.87 -0.93
C LEU A 244 1.35 14.79 -0.24
N HIS A 245 2.61 15.12 0.09
CA HIS A 245 3.55 14.16 0.64
C HIS A 245 3.52 14.19 2.17
N PRO A 246 3.20 13.08 2.86
CA PRO A 246 3.27 13.02 4.32
C PRO A 246 4.70 13.28 4.83
N ASN A 247 4.82 13.97 5.97
CA ASN A 247 6.05 14.07 6.74
C ASN A 247 6.20 12.84 7.67
N ASP A 248 7.20 12.85 8.58
CA ASP A 248 7.43 11.74 9.51
C ASP A 248 6.18 11.38 10.32
N ALA A 249 5.44 12.37 10.83
CA ALA A 249 4.22 12.13 11.61
C ALA A 249 3.07 11.58 10.73
N GLY A 250 2.95 12.05 9.48
CA GLY A 250 1.99 11.52 8.52
C GLY A 250 2.31 10.06 8.15
N HIS A 251 3.57 9.75 7.87
CA HIS A 251 4.01 8.38 7.62
C HIS A 251 3.83 7.46 8.83
N GLU A 252 4.04 7.97 10.05
CA GLU A 252 3.77 7.21 11.27
C GLU A 252 2.28 6.87 11.40
N ARG A 253 1.37 7.81 11.10
CA ARG A 253 -0.08 7.55 11.09
C ARG A 253 -0.45 6.48 10.08
N MET A 254 0.05 6.56 8.84
CA MET A 254 -0.13 5.50 7.83
C MET A 254 0.34 4.14 8.34
N ALA A 255 1.55 4.10 8.90
CA ALA A 255 2.13 2.87 9.42
C ALA A 255 1.33 2.28 10.58
N ARG A 256 0.80 3.11 11.48
CA ARG A 256 -0.04 2.68 12.61
C ARG A 256 -1.33 2.02 12.11
N THR A 257 -1.99 2.63 11.13
CA THR A 257 -3.14 2.04 10.47
C THR A 257 -2.78 0.71 9.81
N LEU A 258 -1.70 0.69 9.00
CA LEU A 258 -1.24 -0.51 8.33
C LEU A 258 -0.89 -1.64 9.31
N MET A 259 -0.23 -1.32 10.43
CA MET A 259 0.13 -2.32 11.45
C MET A 259 -1.11 -3.07 11.96
N TYR A 260 -2.16 -2.34 12.37
CA TYR A 260 -3.38 -2.97 12.86
C TYR A 260 -4.14 -3.73 11.76
N GLN A 261 -4.20 -3.17 10.57
CA GLN A 261 -4.86 -3.81 9.44
C GLN A 261 -4.14 -5.08 8.99
N LEU A 262 -2.81 -5.06 8.88
CA LEU A 262 -2.02 -6.24 8.48
C LEU A 262 -2.15 -7.38 9.49
N ILE A 263 -2.21 -7.08 10.80
CA ILE A 263 -2.42 -8.10 11.83
C ILE A 263 -3.84 -8.69 11.76
N ALA A 264 -4.84 -7.89 11.38
CA ALA A 264 -6.25 -8.30 11.30
C ALA A 264 -6.61 -9.05 10.02
N HIS A 265 -5.88 -8.83 8.92
CA HIS A 265 -6.15 -9.50 7.65
C HIS A 265 -5.62 -10.94 7.63
N PRO A 266 -6.33 -11.87 6.95
CA PRO A 266 -5.81 -13.20 6.68
C PRO A 266 -4.48 -13.14 5.91
N CYS A 267 -3.52 -13.96 6.33
CA CYS A 267 -2.24 -14.13 5.65
C CYS A 267 -2.16 -15.50 4.96
N THR A 268 -1.39 -15.57 3.88
CA THR A 268 -1.14 -16.83 3.15
C THR A 268 0.16 -17.53 3.58
N PHE A 269 0.82 -16.99 4.60
CA PHE A 269 2.08 -17.50 5.16
C PHE A 269 2.02 -17.64 6.68
#